data_905a7b6fe0d254cac3ed3f68f83a151b
#
_entry.id   905a7b6fe0d254cac3ed3f68f83a151b
#
_cell.length_a   1.000
_cell.length_b   1.000
_cell.length_c   1.000
_cell.angle_alpha   90.00
_cell.angle_beta   90.00
_cell.angle_gamma   90.00
#
_symmetry.space_group_name_H-M   'P 1'
#
loop_
_entity.id
_entity.type
_entity.pdbx_description
1 polymer ?
#
loop_
_entity_poly.entity_id
_entity_poly.type
_entity_poly.pdbx_seq_one_letter_code
_entity_poly.pdbx_strand_id
1 'polypeptide(L)'
;MMEGGETLSKQTPWDWMTYPFSSVKTDGDLLYAASPGNGIYCSDESGGWQHISEQLPAELVVNRLQLNQGKLYACTNEGLYTFEDGQWEQPTHAVPCYQYKTSGQCSFMSTDYGLWHRCGDGAWHKVAYPERKVYDFLNVPQFLILGHEEGIAVYDRFTDEWADFPLGVGVTSLTVYQGHLLGAGEGGELIVGNKGGGFDVVSFGNRLVFTLIRHGRDVYACTDKGLYRIGYLCGQITMFAVKLGFPVTDVDTHDGQMYMATLFEGIQQMDLP
;
A
#
# COMPACT_ATOMS: atom_id res chain seq x y z
N MET A 1 -50.09 -4.65 -16.70
CA MET A 1 -48.84 -4.43 -17.39
C MET A 1 -48.41 -3.02 -17.06
N MET A 2 -47.55 -2.86 -16.09
CA MET A 2 -46.79 -1.64 -15.84
C MET A 2 -45.39 -2.07 -15.54
N GLU A 3 -44.49 -1.74 -16.44
CA GLU A 3 -43.07 -1.93 -16.28
C GLU A 3 -42.56 -0.90 -15.27
N GLY A 4 -42.16 -1.37 -14.10
CA GLY A 4 -41.41 -0.60 -13.16
C GLY A 4 -39.94 -0.67 -13.52
N GLY A 5 -39.46 0.23 -14.37
CA GLY A 5 -38.06 0.48 -14.55
C GLY A 5 -37.51 1.12 -13.27
N GLU A 6 -36.77 0.39 -12.46
CA GLU A 6 -35.91 0.97 -11.44
C GLU A 6 -34.84 1.80 -12.15
N THR A 7 -35.05 3.10 -12.17
CA THR A 7 -33.99 4.07 -12.48
C THR A 7 -32.93 3.96 -11.38
N LEU A 8 -31.80 3.30 -11.70
CA LEU A 8 -30.57 3.45 -10.95
C LEU A 8 -30.34 4.96 -10.77
N SER A 9 -30.44 5.42 -9.54
CA SER A 9 -30.13 6.81 -9.21
C SER A 9 -28.69 7.06 -9.61
N LYS A 10 -28.46 7.98 -10.54
CA LYS A 10 -27.12 8.49 -10.82
C LYS A 10 -26.59 9.03 -9.49
N GLN A 11 -25.64 8.31 -8.86
CA GLN A 11 -24.91 8.83 -7.72
C GLN A 11 -24.33 10.18 -8.13
N THR A 12 -24.62 11.20 -7.32
CA THR A 12 -24.08 12.52 -7.57
C THR A 12 -22.56 12.47 -7.30
N PRO A 13 -21.73 13.21 -8.07
CA PRO A 13 -20.26 13.18 -7.92
C PRO A 13 -19.74 13.46 -6.49
N TRP A 14 -20.60 13.92 -5.61
CA TRP A 14 -20.28 14.33 -4.24
C TRP A 14 -20.43 13.23 -3.19
N ASP A 15 -21.20 12.15 -3.46
CA ASP A 15 -21.51 11.12 -2.46
C ASP A 15 -20.28 10.27 -2.09
N TRP A 16 -19.39 10.01 -3.04
CA TRP A 16 -18.19 9.23 -2.81
C TRP A 16 -17.09 10.00 -2.05
N MET A 17 -17.10 11.33 -2.04
CA MET A 17 -16.12 12.15 -1.30
C MET A 17 -16.21 11.97 0.22
N THR A 18 -17.29 11.38 0.72
CA THR A 18 -17.48 11.09 2.14
C THR A 18 -16.97 9.72 2.55
N TYR A 19 -16.60 8.86 1.60
CA TYR A 19 -16.07 7.54 1.89
C TYR A 19 -14.59 7.60 2.24
N PRO A 20 -14.15 6.85 3.28
CA PRO A 20 -12.73 6.68 3.53
C PRO A 20 -12.08 5.89 2.41
N PHE A 21 -10.91 6.32 1.96
CA PHE A 21 -10.10 5.58 0.99
C PHE A 21 -8.84 5.05 1.64
N SER A 22 -8.52 3.79 1.39
CA SER A 22 -7.32 3.12 1.91
C SER A 22 -6.16 3.11 0.93
N SER A 23 -6.45 3.17 -0.37
CA SER A 23 -5.42 3.12 -1.42
C SER A 23 -5.85 3.83 -2.70
N VAL A 24 -4.89 4.37 -3.42
CA VAL A 24 -5.05 4.99 -4.74
C VAL A 24 -3.93 4.54 -5.67
N LYS A 25 -4.24 4.27 -6.94
CA LYS A 25 -3.26 3.97 -8.00
C LYS A 25 -3.65 4.67 -9.29
N THR A 26 -2.63 5.04 -10.07
CA THR A 26 -2.78 5.74 -11.35
C THR A 26 -2.32 4.85 -12.50
N ASP A 27 -3.09 4.80 -13.59
CA ASP A 27 -2.72 4.15 -14.85
C ASP A 27 -3.05 5.08 -16.01
N GLY A 28 -2.05 5.86 -16.45
CA GLY A 28 -2.30 6.97 -17.35
C GLY A 28 -3.28 7.97 -16.75
N ASP A 29 -4.36 8.26 -17.47
CA ASP A 29 -5.42 9.19 -17.04
C ASP A 29 -6.45 8.54 -16.09
N LEU A 30 -6.36 7.22 -15.87
CA LEU A 30 -7.27 6.49 -14.99
C LEU A 30 -6.76 6.50 -13.55
N LEU A 31 -7.68 6.66 -12.60
CA LEU A 31 -7.43 6.51 -11.17
C LEU A 31 -8.22 5.31 -10.65
N TYR A 32 -7.56 4.48 -9.87
CA TYR A 32 -8.19 3.41 -9.11
C TYR A 32 -8.14 3.75 -7.63
N ALA A 33 -9.25 3.64 -6.93
CA ALA A 33 -9.33 3.94 -5.52
C ALA A 33 -10.08 2.84 -4.76
N ALA A 34 -9.53 2.39 -3.65
CA ALA A 34 -10.18 1.42 -2.76
C ALA A 34 -10.75 2.10 -1.52
N SER A 35 -12.00 1.79 -1.22
CA SER A 35 -12.70 2.27 -0.02
C SER A 35 -13.09 1.07 0.84
N PRO A 36 -12.59 0.97 2.09
CA PRO A 36 -12.92 -0.14 2.98
C PRO A 36 -14.42 -0.26 3.19
N GLY A 37 -14.98 -1.44 2.88
CA GLY A 37 -16.41 -1.72 2.98
C GLY A 37 -17.30 -1.12 1.89
N ASN A 38 -16.74 -0.32 0.94
CA ASN A 38 -17.49 0.26 -0.18
C ASN A 38 -16.95 -0.16 -1.54
N GLY A 39 -15.87 -0.96 -1.57
CA GLY A 39 -15.34 -1.54 -2.80
C GLY A 39 -14.27 -0.72 -3.50
N ILE A 40 -14.13 -0.95 -4.80
CA ILE A 40 -13.10 -0.36 -5.65
C ILE A 40 -13.76 0.46 -6.74
N TYR A 41 -13.22 1.63 -6.99
CA TYR A 41 -13.69 2.60 -7.96
C TYR A 41 -12.61 2.89 -8.99
N CYS A 42 -13.02 3.17 -10.23
CA CYS A 42 -12.18 3.65 -11.31
C CYS A 42 -12.71 5.00 -11.79
N SER A 43 -11.83 5.99 -11.99
CA SER A 43 -12.21 7.23 -12.66
C SER A 43 -12.29 7.01 -14.18
N ASP A 44 -13.12 7.78 -14.86
CA ASP A 44 -13.10 7.91 -16.31
C ASP A 44 -12.36 9.20 -16.74
N GLU A 45 -12.10 9.35 -18.04
CA GLU A 45 -11.44 10.53 -18.63
C GLU A 45 -12.23 11.84 -18.40
N SER A 46 -13.51 11.76 -18.11
CA SER A 46 -14.37 12.92 -17.82
C SER A 46 -14.36 13.32 -16.34
N GLY A 47 -13.62 12.60 -15.49
CA GLY A 47 -13.58 12.78 -14.04
C GLY A 47 -14.77 12.14 -13.31
N GLY A 48 -15.58 11.33 -13.99
CA GLY A 48 -16.60 10.48 -13.38
C GLY A 48 -15.98 9.28 -12.67
N TRP A 49 -16.70 8.71 -11.70
CA TRP A 49 -16.28 7.52 -10.98
C TRP A 49 -17.24 6.37 -11.22
N GLN A 50 -16.70 5.21 -11.54
CA GLN A 50 -17.43 3.97 -11.73
C GLN A 50 -17.04 2.97 -10.66
N HIS A 51 -18.03 2.32 -10.04
CA HIS A 51 -17.82 1.19 -9.15
C HIS A 51 -17.46 -0.04 -9.99
N ILE A 52 -16.29 -0.64 -9.73
CA ILE A 52 -15.80 -1.78 -10.52
C ILE A 52 -15.72 -3.08 -9.74
N SER A 53 -16.10 -3.10 -8.46
CA SER A 53 -16.02 -4.27 -7.58
C SER A 53 -17.36 -4.97 -7.33
N GLU A 54 -18.38 -4.77 -8.17
CA GLU A 54 -19.71 -5.42 -8.01
C GLU A 54 -19.65 -6.96 -8.03
N GLN A 55 -18.62 -7.52 -8.65
CA GLN A 55 -18.39 -8.96 -8.74
C GLN A 55 -17.66 -9.54 -7.50
N LEU A 56 -17.15 -8.67 -6.64
CA LEU A 56 -16.42 -9.06 -5.44
C LEU A 56 -17.37 -9.25 -4.25
N PRO A 57 -17.00 -10.04 -3.23
CA PRO A 57 -17.78 -10.17 -2.01
C PRO A 57 -18.04 -8.80 -1.35
N ALA A 58 -19.28 -8.59 -0.88
CA ALA A 58 -19.71 -7.30 -0.31
C ALA A 58 -18.91 -6.88 0.94
N GLU A 59 -18.39 -7.84 1.70
CA GLU A 59 -17.61 -7.61 2.93
C GLU A 59 -16.09 -7.61 2.70
N LEU A 60 -15.66 -7.55 1.42
CA LEU A 60 -14.25 -7.59 1.09
C LEU A 60 -13.55 -6.32 1.58
N VAL A 61 -12.51 -6.48 2.37
CA VAL A 61 -11.64 -5.40 2.81
C VAL A 61 -10.40 -5.34 1.94
N VAL A 62 -10.23 -4.24 1.23
CA VAL A 62 -9.04 -3.99 0.42
C VAL A 62 -7.96 -3.33 1.29
N ASN A 63 -6.89 -4.07 1.55
CA ASN A 63 -5.74 -3.58 2.29
C ASN A 63 -4.89 -2.63 1.45
N ARG A 64 -4.68 -2.97 0.17
CA ARG A 64 -3.85 -2.18 -0.75
C ARG A 64 -4.17 -2.51 -2.20
N LEU A 65 -4.17 -1.48 -3.05
CA LEU A 65 -4.12 -1.65 -4.50
C LEU A 65 -2.68 -1.63 -5.00
N GLN A 66 -2.41 -2.39 -6.03
CA GLN A 66 -1.14 -2.37 -6.77
C GLN A 66 -1.41 -2.39 -8.26
N LEU A 67 -0.65 -1.62 -9.01
CA LEU A 67 -0.68 -1.64 -10.46
C LEU A 67 0.64 -2.21 -10.99
N ASN A 68 0.57 -3.19 -11.86
CA ASN A 68 1.74 -3.79 -12.46
C ASN A 68 1.45 -4.21 -13.89
N GLN A 69 2.19 -3.66 -14.85
CA GLN A 69 2.07 -3.95 -16.29
C GLN A 69 0.62 -3.78 -16.82
N GLY A 70 -0.08 -2.72 -16.38
CA GLY A 70 -1.46 -2.44 -16.77
C GLY A 70 -2.52 -3.32 -16.12
N LYS A 71 -2.14 -4.24 -15.21
CA LYS A 71 -3.08 -5.05 -14.43
C LYS A 71 -3.21 -4.48 -13.02
N LEU A 72 -4.45 -4.34 -12.55
CA LEU A 72 -4.74 -3.93 -11.20
C LEU A 72 -4.84 -5.15 -10.29
N TYR A 73 -4.16 -5.09 -9.16
CA TYR A 73 -4.19 -6.10 -8.11
C TYR A 73 -4.77 -5.51 -6.84
N ALA A 74 -5.68 -6.24 -6.19
CA ALA A 74 -6.21 -5.90 -4.88
C ALA A 74 -5.73 -6.92 -3.83
N CYS A 75 -4.88 -6.46 -2.91
CA CYS A 75 -4.53 -7.20 -1.72
C CYS A 75 -5.68 -7.07 -0.72
N THR A 76 -6.29 -8.18 -0.31
CA THR A 76 -7.50 -8.18 0.49
C THR A 76 -7.42 -9.12 1.69
N ASN A 77 -8.40 -9.03 2.58
CA ASN A 77 -8.56 -9.97 3.69
C ASN A 77 -8.88 -11.41 3.24
N GLU A 78 -9.27 -11.62 1.98
CA GLU A 78 -9.60 -12.93 1.40
C GLU A 78 -8.58 -13.42 0.37
N GLY A 79 -7.55 -12.62 0.07
CA GLY A 79 -6.48 -12.99 -0.86
C GLY A 79 -6.11 -11.90 -1.85
N LEU A 80 -5.39 -12.30 -2.90
CA LEU A 80 -4.97 -11.43 -3.98
C LEU A 80 -5.90 -11.57 -5.17
N TYR A 81 -6.71 -10.56 -5.43
CA TYR A 81 -7.56 -10.47 -6.63
C TYR A 81 -6.84 -9.74 -7.75
N THR A 82 -7.11 -10.14 -9.00
CA THR A 82 -6.57 -9.49 -10.20
C THR A 82 -7.71 -8.97 -11.06
N PHE A 83 -7.61 -7.72 -11.51
CA PHE A 83 -8.56 -7.11 -12.43
C PHE A 83 -7.94 -6.98 -13.81
N GLU A 84 -8.54 -7.61 -14.79
CA GLU A 84 -8.14 -7.61 -16.18
C GLU A 84 -9.36 -7.70 -17.09
N ASP A 85 -9.39 -6.98 -18.20
CA ASP A 85 -10.48 -6.96 -19.18
C ASP A 85 -11.88 -6.72 -18.57
N GLY A 86 -11.97 -5.88 -17.53
CA GLY A 86 -13.21 -5.53 -16.85
C GLY A 86 -13.75 -6.60 -15.89
N GLN A 87 -12.97 -7.62 -15.59
CA GLN A 87 -13.38 -8.72 -14.71
C GLN A 87 -12.36 -8.97 -13.59
N TRP A 88 -12.87 -9.40 -12.43
CA TRP A 88 -12.05 -9.81 -11.30
C TRP A 88 -11.83 -11.31 -11.31
N GLU A 89 -10.56 -11.71 -11.30
CA GLU A 89 -10.17 -13.09 -11.07
C GLU A 89 -10.04 -13.35 -9.56
N GLN A 90 -10.63 -14.45 -9.10
CA GLN A 90 -10.54 -14.84 -7.69
C GLN A 90 -9.14 -15.33 -7.32
N PRO A 91 -8.72 -15.16 -6.05
CA PRO A 91 -7.45 -15.63 -5.58
C PRO A 91 -7.36 -17.16 -5.61
N THR A 92 -6.22 -17.67 -6.05
CA THR A 92 -5.91 -19.11 -5.96
C THR A 92 -5.77 -19.60 -4.52
N HIS A 93 -5.51 -18.68 -3.58
CA HIS A 93 -5.34 -18.96 -2.14
C HIS A 93 -6.09 -17.92 -1.34
N ALA A 94 -7.10 -18.36 -0.59
CA ALA A 94 -7.90 -17.54 0.32
C ALA A 94 -7.13 -17.28 1.62
N VAL A 95 -6.10 -16.42 1.54
CA VAL A 95 -5.28 -16.00 2.69
C VAL A 95 -5.15 -14.49 2.67
N PRO A 96 -5.30 -13.78 3.81
CA PRO A 96 -5.14 -12.34 3.85
C PRO A 96 -3.83 -11.89 3.22
N CYS A 97 -3.93 -10.97 2.26
CA CYS A 97 -2.79 -10.39 1.53
C CYS A 97 -2.65 -8.91 1.91
N TYR A 98 -1.43 -8.46 2.19
CA TYR A 98 -1.14 -7.08 2.60
C TYR A 98 -0.39 -6.30 1.55
N GLN A 99 0.52 -6.98 0.82
CA GLN A 99 1.34 -6.36 -0.20
C GLN A 99 1.59 -7.35 -1.33
N TYR A 100 1.58 -6.83 -2.57
CA TYR A 100 1.96 -7.55 -3.78
C TYR A 100 3.00 -6.72 -4.54
N LYS A 101 4.09 -7.36 -4.95
CA LYS A 101 5.14 -6.73 -5.79
C LYS A 101 5.70 -7.76 -6.75
N THR A 102 6.16 -7.29 -7.91
CA THR A 102 6.85 -8.11 -8.90
C THR A 102 8.33 -7.74 -8.98
N SER A 103 9.15 -8.71 -9.31
CA SER A 103 10.58 -8.54 -9.55
C SER A 103 11.01 -9.49 -10.66
N GLY A 104 11.29 -8.94 -11.86
CA GLY A 104 11.51 -9.74 -13.05
C GLY A 104 10.29 -10.58 -13.41
N GLN A 105 10.48 -11.90 -13.53
CA GLN A 105 9.39 -12.83 -13.81
C GLN A 105 8.71 -13.41 -12.56
N CYS A 106 9.13 -12.97 -11.38
CA CYS A 106 8.60 -13.47 -10.13
C CYS A 106 7.67 -12.44 -9.48
N SER A 107 6.59 -12.95 -8.91
CA SER A 107 5.63 -12.22 -8.09
C SER A 107 5.78 -12.64 -6.63
N PHE A 108 5.60 -11.69 -5.73
CA PHE A 108 5.66 -11.90 -4.29
C PHE A 108 4.40 -11.33 -3.64
N MET A 109 3.88 -12.01 -2.63
CA MET A 109 2.80 -11.49 -1.77
C MET A 109 3.13 -11.72 -0.31
N SER A 110 2.86 -10.72 0.52
CA SER A 110 2.93 -10.81 1.98
C SER A 110 1.55 -11.15 2.54
N THR A 111 1.51 -12.06 3.52
CA THR A 111 0.28 -12.66 4.02
C THR A 111 0.32 -12.87 5.54
N ASP A 112 -0.79 -13.32 6.13
CA ASP A 112 -0.84 -13.83 7.52
C ASP A 112 0.06 -15.03 7.77
N TYR A 113 0.48 -15.72 6.70
CA TYR A 113 1.29 -16.94 6.75
C TYR A 113 2.62 -16.76 6.04
N GLY A 114 3.24 -15.60 6.24
CA GLY A 114 4.57 -15.29 5.71
C GLY A 114 4.56 -14.67 4.32
N LEU A 115 5.74 -14.70 3.72
CA LEU A 115 5.98 -14.28 2.36
C LEU A 115 5.83 -15.46 1.40
N TRP A 116 5.08 -15.25 0.32
CA TRP A 116 4.89 -16.21 -0.76
C TRP A 116 5.48 -15.68 -2.04
N HIS A 117 5.97 -16.56 -2.90
CA HIS A 117 6.37 -16.22 -4.26
C HIS A 117 5.80 -17.16 -5.31
N ARG A 118 5.78 -16.65 -6.54
CA ARG A 118 5.44 -17.39 -7.76
C ARG A 118 6.32 -16.86 -8.89
N CYS A 119 6.95 -17.74 -9.69
CA CYS A 119 7.71 -17.35 -10.87
C CYS A 119 7.01 -17.88 -12.13
N GLY A 120 6.79 -17.02 -13.12
CA GLY A 120 6.00 -17.31 -14.29
C GLY A 120 4.58 -17.77 -13.94
N ASP A 121 4.07 -18.78 -14.65
CA ASP A 121 2.74 -19.36 -14.43
C ASP A 121 2.73 -20.47 -13.37
N GLY A 122 3.80 -20.58 -12.58
CA GLY A 122 3.92 -21.58 -11.52
C GLY A 122 2.95 -21.38 -10.36
N ALA A 123 2.90 -22.37 -9.46
CA ALA A 123 2.12 -22.27 -8.23
C ALA A 123 2.77 -21.29 -7.22
N TRP A 124 1.96 -20.79 -6.32
CA TRP A 124 2.44 -20.01 -5.17
C TRP A 124 3.12 -20.92 -4.14
N HIS A 125 4.29 -20.52 -3.65
CA HIS A 125 5.06 -21.22 -2.64
C HIS A 125 5.41 -20.29 -1.49
N LYS A 126 5.34 -20.79 -0.26
CA LYS A 126 5.83 -20.07 0.94
C LYS A 126 7.37 -20.01 0.89
N VAL A 127 7.93 -18.82 1.05
CA VAL A 127 9.39 -18.58 0.95
C VAL A 127 10.00 -18.33 2.31
N ALA A 128 9.29 -17.56 3.16
CA ALA A 128 9.84 -17.12 4.43
C ALA A 128 8.73 -16.91 5.46
N TYR A 129 9.06 -17.10 6.74
CA TYR A 129 8.23 -16.80 7.89
C TYR A 129 6.82 -17.41 7.84
N PRO A 130 6.66 -18.72 7.62
CA PRO A 130 5.37 -19.34 7.35
C PRO A 130 4.38 -19.29 8.52
N GLU A 131 4.85 -19.05 9.75
CA GLU A 131 4.05 -18.98 10.97
C GLU A 131 3.83 -17.54 11.46
N ARG A 132 4.27 -16.52 10.69
CA ARG A 132 4.20 -15.12 11.07
C ARG A 132 3.50 -14.28 10.02
N LYS A 133 2.79 -13.27 10.49
CA LYS A 133 2.19 -12.24 9.64
C LYS A 133 3.29 -11.32 9.10
N VAL A 134 3.36 -11.24 7.77
CA VAL A 134 4.24 -10.31 7.06
C VAL A 134 3.38 -9.24 6.40
N TYR A 135 3.62 -7.97 6.73
CA TYR A 135 2.83 -6.85 6.21
C TYR A 135 3.41 -6.26 4.92
N ASP A 136 4.72 -6.06 4.87
CA ASP A 136 5.41 -5.49 3.71
C ASP A 136 6.78 -6.15 3.52
N PHE A 137 7.35 -5.97 2.34
CA PHE A 137 8.68 -6.51 2.04
C PHE A 137 9.39 -5.65 1.00
N LEU A 138 10.74 -5.71 1.03
CA LEU A 138 11.61 -5.18 0.00
C LEU A 138 12.48 -6.31 -0.56
N ASN A 139 12.40 -6.49 -1.87
CA ASN A 139 13.23 -7.43 -2.60
C ASN A 139 14.30 -6.65 -3.37
N VAL A 140 15.47 -6.48 -2.74
CA VAL A 140 16.63 -5.80 -3.33
C VAL A 140 17.71 -6.82 -3.69
N PRO A 141 18.69 -6.51 -4.55
CA PRO A 141 19.62 -7.52 -5.09
C PRO A 141 20.30 -8.38 -4.04
N GLN A 142 20.80 -7.79 -2.96
CA GLN A 142 21.48 -8.52 -1.89
C GLN A 142 20.51 -9.03 -0.82
N PHE A 143 19.49 -8.24 -0.49
CA PHE A 143 18.65 -8.52 0.67
C PHE A 143 17.19 -8.78 0.30
N LEU A 144 16.54 -9.68 1.03
CA LEU A 144 15.10 -9.74 1.17
C LEU A 144 14.78 -9.24 2.59
N ILE A 145 14.01 -8.16 2.68
CA ILE A 145 13.69 -7.50 3.94
C ILE A 145 12.20 -7.62 4.17
N LEU A 146 11.80 -8.10 5.34
CA LEU A 146 10.40 -8.29 5.72
C LEU A 146 10.04 -7.36 6.87
N GLY A 147 8.90 -6.68 6.76
CA GLY A 147 8.21 -6.05 7.88
C GLY A 147 7.14 -7.01 8.39
N HIS A 148 7.24 -7.43 9.64
CA HIS A 148 6.34 -8.41 10.22
C HIS A 148 5.76 -7.93 11.57
N GLU A 149 4.88 -8.71 12.18
CA GLU A 149 4.13 -8.34 13.39
C GLU A 149 4.97 -8.02 14.63
N GLU A 150 6.25 -8.43 14.67
CA GLU A 150 7.14 -8.17 15.80
C GLU A 150 8.31 -7.24 15.46
N GLY A 151 8.50 -6.89 14.18
CA GLY A 151 9.63 -6.06 13.76
C GLY A 151 10.06 -6.25 12.32
N ILE A 152 11.39 -6.35 12.11
CA ILE A 152 12.01 -6.49 10.78
C ILE A 152 12.87 -7.73 10.75
N ALA A 153 12.80 -8.49 9.65
CA ALA A 153 13.71 -9.57 9.33
C ALA A 153 14.46 -9.28 8.04
N VAL A 154 15.73 -9.60 7.99
CA VAL A 154 16.63 -9.39 6.86
C VAL A 154 17.30 -10.70 6.47
N TYR A 155 17.09 -11.15 5.25
CA TYR A 155 17.82 -12.25 4.65
C TYR A 155 18.92 -11.72 3.74
N ASP A 156 20.15 -12.10 4.02
CA ASP A 156 21.30 -11.79 3.18
C ASP A 156 21.59 -12.96 2.24
N ARG A 157 21.47 -12.72 0.93
CA ARG A 157 21.71 -13.74 -0.11
C ARG A 157 23.16 -14.15 -0.27
N PHE A 158 24.11 -13.35 0.23
CA PHE A 158 25.54 -13.70 0.14
C PHE A 158 25.96 -14.67 1.25
N THR A 159 25.42 -14.47 2.45
CA THR A 159 25.75 -15.34 3.60
C THR A 159 24.75 -16.50 3.75
N ASP A 160 23.60 -16.42 3.07
CA ASP A 160 22.47 -17.36 3.19
C ASP A 160 21.92 -17.40 4.63
N GLU A 161 21.89 -16.22 5.31
CA GLU A 161 21.50 -16.10 6.71
C GLU A 161 20.37 -15.10 6.92
N TRP A 162 19.56 -15.35 7.94
CA TRP A 162 18.54 -14.44 8.43
C TRP A 162 19.05 -13.70 9.68
N ALA A 163 18.81 -12.38 9.71
CA ALA A 163 18.91 -11.56 10.91
C ALA A 163 17.52 -11.06 11.28
N ASP A 164 17.08 -11.31 12.50
CA ASP A 164 15.79 -10.88 13.04
C ASP A 164 16.00 -9.73 14.03
N PHE A 165 15.22 -8.65 13.85
CA PHE A 165 15.25 -7.44 14.67
C PHE A 165 13.89 -7.25 15.34
N PRO A 166 13.70 -7.84 16.53
CA PRO A 166 12.45 -7.65 17.28
C PRO A 166 12.39 -6.21 17.81
N LEU A 167 11.39 -5.46 17.35
CA LEU A 167 11.21 -4.05 17.72
C LEU A 167 10.08 -3.86 18.75
N GLY A 168 9.31 -4.92 19.02
CA GLY A 168 8.14 -4.87 19.88
C GLY A 168 6.95 -4.14 19.26
N VAL A 169 7.02 -3.90 17.95
CA VAL A 169 5.98 -3.25 17.16
C VAL A 169 5.96 -3.86 15.75
N GLY A 170 4.79 -4.11 15.21
CA GLY A 170 4.62 -4.58 13.83
C GLY A 170 5.03 -3.51 12.82
N VAL A 171 5.71 -3.93 11.74
CA VAL A 171 6.20 -3.02 10.68
C VAL A 171 5.35 -3.19 9.44
N THR A 172 4.49 -2.21 9.19
CA THR A 172 3.42 -2.27 8.18
C THR A 172 3.80 -1.73 6.81
N SER A 173 4.89 -0.96 6.72
CA SER A 173 5.39 -0.41 5.46
C SER A 173 6.91 -0.29 5.51
N LEU A 174 7.58 -0.58 4.39
CA LEU A 174 9.03 -0.53 4.25
C LEU A 174 9.42 0.26 3.00
N THR A 175 10.46 1.07 3.14
CA THR A 175 11.08 1.78 2.01
C THR A 175 12.56 2.06 2.27
N VAL A 176 13.26 2.58 1.25
CA VAL A 176 14.66 3.01 1.38
C VAL A 176 14.76 4.49 1.04
N TYR A 177 15.37 5.27 1.92
CA TYR A 177 15.66 6.67 1.73
C TYR A 177 17.15 6.95 1.95
N GLN A 178 17.85 7.44 0.92
CA GLN A 178 19.29 7.78 0.95
C GLN A 178 20.18 6.65 1.52
N GLY A 179 19.87 5.39 1.19
CA GLY A 179 20.61 4.22 1.65
C GLY A 179 20.22 3.71 3.06
N HIS A 180 19.30 4.39 3.75
CA HIS A 180 18.76 3.92 5.03
C HIS A 180 17.43 3.21 4.81
N LEU A 181 17.24 2.08 5.49
CA LEU A 181 15.94 1.42 5.56
C LEU A 181 15.03 2.23 6.47
N LEU A 182 13.82 2.49 6.00
CA LEU A 182 12.74 3.11 6.76
C LEU A 182 11.56 2.17 6.85
N GLY A 183 10.87 2.17 7.98
CA GLY A 183 9.61 1.46 8.20
C GLY A 183 8.58 2.34 8.88
N ALA A 184 7.30 2.05 8.64
CA ALA A 184 6.20 2.56 9.45
C ALA A 184 5.78 1.49 10.44
N GLY A 185 5.72 1.84 11.72
CA GLY A 185 5.25 0.97 12.78
C GLY A 185 3.73 0.97 12.87
N GLU A 186 3.16 -0.13 13.34
CA GLU A 186 1.73 -0.31 13.56
C GLU A 186 1.14 0.71 14.54
N GLY A 187 1.92 1.18 15.53
CA GLY A 187 1.57 2.25 16.45
C GLY A 187 1.78 3.66 15.87
N GLY A 188 2.23 3.77 14.61
CA GLY A 188 2.45 5.05 13.94
C GLY A 188 3.84 5.63 14.08
N GLU A 189 4.80 4.85 14.58
CA GLU A 189 6.20 5.22 14.69
C GLU A 189 6.91 5.17 13.32
N LEU A 190 7.97 5.95 13.16
CA LEU A 190 8.92 5.78 12.08
C LEU A 190 10.11 4.93 12.57
N ILE A 191 10.40 3.87 11.87
CA ILE A 191 11.53 2.99 12.13
C ILE A 191 12.66 3.37 11.18
N VAL A 192 13.86 3.57 11.69
CA VAL A 192 15.01 4.07 10.92
C VAL A 192 16.20 3.16 11.12
N GLY A 193 16.73 2.59 10.05
CA GLY A 193 17.98 1.84 10.09
C GLY A 193 19.15 2.73 10.51
N ASN A 194 19.89 2.33 11.53
CA ASN A 194 21.01 3.08 12.10
C ASN A 194 22.38 2.57 11.64
N LYS A 195 23.42 3.34 11.92
CA LYS A 195 24.81 2.99 11.54
C LYS A 195 25.39 1.78 12.30
N GLY A 196 24.77 1.39 13.38
CA GLY A 196 25.17 0.23 14.18
C GLY A 196 24.64 -1.10 13.64
N GLY A 197 23.89 -1.07 12.52
CA GLY A 197 23.29 -2.26 11.92
C GLY A 197 21.96 -2.68 12.55
N GLY A 198 21.38 -1.85 13.42
CA GLY A 198 20.07 -2.02 14.03
C GLY A 198 19.08 -0.94 13.57
N PHE A 199 18.03 -0.74 14.37
CA PHE A 199 16.96 0.21 14.07
C PHE A 199 16.67 1.10 15.26
N ASP A 200 16.37 2.36 14.97
CA ASP A 200 15.85 3.32 15.93
C ASP A 200 14.35 3.49 15.68
N VAL A 201 13.56 3.51 16.75
CA VAL A 201 12.12 3.77 16.70
C VAL A 201 11.90 5.24 17.06
N VAL A 202 11.39 6.02 16.12
CA VAL A 202 11.23 7.47 16.24
C VAL A 202 9.75 7.84 16.21
N SER A 203 9.29 8.51 17.26
CA SER A 203 7.94 9.07 17.34
C SER A 203 7.96 10.55 17.02
N PHE A 204 7.04 11.01 16.17
CA PHE A 204 6.89 12.42 15.81
C PHE A 204 5.72 13.08 16.57
N GLY A 205 5.85 13.14 17.90
CA GLY A 205 4.81 13.67 18.78
C GLY A 205 3.56 12.78 18.74
N ASN A 206 2.41 13.36 18.43
CA ASN A 206 1.13 12.65 18.29
C ASN A 206 0.71 12.41 16.83
N ARG A 207 1.66 12.23 15.93
CA ARG A 207 1.39 11.87 14.52
C ARG A 207 1.54 10.36 14.35
N LEU A 208 0.57 9.76 13.68
CA LEU A 208 0.57 8.34 13.32
C LEU A 208 0.98 8.21 11.84
N VAL A 209 2.08 7.52 11.56
CA VAL A 209 2.51 7.22 10.19
C VAL A 209 1.81 5.94 9.74
N PHE A 210 0.95 6.02 8.73
CA PHE A 210 0.22 4.87 8.19
C PHE A 210 1.05 4.08 7.19
N THR A 211 1.70 4.79 6.26
CA THR A 211 2.51 4.17 5.20
C THR A 211 3.59 5.11 4.70
N LEU A 212 4.61 4.52 4.10
CA LEU A 212 5.71 5.22 3.46
C LEU A 212 5.69 4.94 1.96
N ILE A 213 5.62 5.98 1.15
CA ILE A 213 5.57 5.88 -0.31
C ILE A 213 6.83 6.53 -0.89
N ARG A 214 7.53 5.78 -1.72
CA ARG A 214 8.69 6.30 -2.46
C ARG A 214 8.26 6.75 -3.85
N HIS A 215 8.59 7.99 -4.19
CA HIS A 215 8.51 8.49 -5.55
C HIS A 215 9.87 9.10 -5.97
N GLY A 216 10.50 8.47 -6.94
CA GLY A 216 11.85 8.87 -7.36
C GLY A 216 12.88 8.81 -6.23
N ARG A 217 13.39 9.96 -5.82
CA ARG A 217 14.35 10.12 -4.72
C ARG A 217 13.69 10.50 -3.40
N ASP A 218 12.44 10.95 -3.45
CA ASP A 218 11.70 11.39 -2.28
C ASP A 218 10.93 10.23 -1.65
N VAL A 219 10.73 10.32 -0.35
CA VAL A 219 9.87 9.43 0.43
C VAL A 219 8.82 10.29 1.12
N TYR A 220 7.58 9.91 0.96
CA TYR A 220 6.44 10.55 1.59
C TYR A 220 5.90 9.67 2.72
N ALA A 221 5.58 10.29 3.85
CA ALA A 221 4.89 9.68 4.97
C ALA A 221 3.42 10.11 4.94
N CYS A 222 2.53 9.15 4.75
CA CYS A 222 1.09 9.33 4.88
C CYS A 222 0.73 9.22 6.35
N THR A 223 0.04 10.24 6.90
CA THR A 223 -0.21 10.33 8.34
C THR A 223 -1.64 10.74 8.66
N ASP A 224 -2.00 10.61 9.94
CA ASP A 224 -3.29 11.10 10.48
C ASP A 224 -3.47 12.63 10.43
N LYS A 225 -2.41 13.40 10.16
CA LYS A 225 -2.45 14.88 10.07
C LYS A 225 -2.25 15.40 8.65
N GLY A 226 -1.89 14.54 7.70
CA GLY A 226 -1.62 14.92 6.33
C GLY A 226 -0.48 14.15 5.69
N LEU A 227 0.04 14.73 4.62
CA LEU A 227 1.18 14.22 3.87
C LEU A 227 2.45 14.98 4.24
N TYR A 228 3.51 14.24 4.51
CA TYR A 228 4.82 14.78 4.82
C TYR A 228 5.88 14.17 3.90
N ARG A 229 6.90 14.95 3.55
CA ARG A 229 8.11 14.45 2.91
C ARG A 229 9.17 14.16 3.97
N ILE A 230 9.79 13.00 3.90
CA ILE A 230 10.92 12.63 4.75
C ILE A 230 12.16 13.40 4.29
N GLY A 231 12.94 13.88 5.23
CA GLY A 231 14.21 14.55 4.98
C GLY A 231 15.11 14.57 6.19
N TYR A 232 16.22 15.28 6.08
CA TYR A 232 17.15 15.47 7.19
C TYR A 232 17.23 16.94 7.58
N LEU A 233 17.20 17.21 8.87
CA LEU A 233 17.49 18.50 9.46
C LEU A 233 18.59 18.32 10.51
N CYS A 234 19.72 19.01 10.35
CA CYS A 234 20.88 18.89 11.23
C CYS A 234 21.34 17.43 11.47
N GLY A 235 21.24 16.58 10.42
CA GLY A 235 21.64 15.17 10.50
C GLY A 235 20.61 14.24 11.13
N GLN A 236 19.46 14.76 11.57
CA GLN A 236 18.36 13.97 12.11
C GLN A 236 17.23 13.82 11.08
N ILE A 237 16.62 12.65 11.05
CA ILE A 237 15.46 12.40 10.19
C ILE A 237 14.29 13.26 10.66
N THR A 238 13.60 13.85 9.72
CA THR A 238 12.53 14.83 9.99
C THR A 238 11.44 14.71 8.92
N MET A 239 10.23 15.08 9.26
CA MET A 239 9.08 15.17 8.37
C MET A 239 8.75 16.62 8.04
N PHE A 240 8.84 16.98 6.74
CA PHE A 240 8.46 18.29 6.22
C PHE A 240 7.03 18.23 5.68
N ALA A 241 6.18 19.13 6.15
CA ALA A 241 4.79 19.18 5.74
C ALA A 241 4.66 19.48 4.24
N VAL A 242 3.88 18.67 3.53
CA VAL A 242 3.51 18.86 2.12
C VAL A 242 2.05 19.31 2.04
N LYS A 243 1.14 18.54 2.63
CA LYS A 243 -0.28 18.84 2.68
C LYS A 243 -0.84 18.47 4.05
N LEU A 244 -1.51 19.42 4.70
CA LEU A 244 -2.07 19.23 6.03
C LEU A 244 -3.59 19.42 6.02
N GLY A 245 -4.24 18.97 7.10
CA GLY A 245 -5.65 19.25 7.36
C GLY A 245 -6.56 18.02 7.32
N PHE A 246 -6.10 16.91 6.78
CA PHE A 246 -6.85 15.65 6.73
C PHE A 246 -5.91 14.44 6.75
N PRO A 247 -6.35 13.28 7.25
CA PRO A 247 -5.57 12.05 7.21
C PRO A 247 -5.36 11.55 5.79
N VAL A 248 -4.11 11.27 5.42
CA VAL A 248 -3.72 10.68 4.13
C VAL A 248 -3.31 9.22 4.35
N THR A 249 -3.87 8.29 3.60
CA THR A 249 -3.64 6.84 3.76
C THR A 249 -2.71 6.25 2.70
N ASP A 250 -2.78 6.76 1.47
CA ASP A 250 -1.94 6.32 0.34
C ASP A 250 -1.73 7.49 -0.63
N VAL A 251 -0.69 7.40 -1.43
CA VAL A 251 -0.36 8.38 -2.47
C VAL A 251 0.12 7.66 -3.71
N ASP A 252 -0.29 8.14 -4.89
CA ASP A 252 0.32 7.80 -6.15
C ASP A 252 0.53 9.04 -7.03
N THR A 253 1.37 8.94 -8.05
CA THR A 253 1.75 10.10 -8.86
C THR A 253 1.78 9.76 -10.34
N HIS A 254 1.25 10.66 -11.16
CA HIS A 254 1.28 10.57 -12.61
C HIS A 254 1.37 11.97 -13.23
N ASP A 255 2.20 12.13 -14.26
CA ASP A 255 2.37 13.36 -15.06
C ASP A 255 2.48 14.67 -14.25
N GLY A 256 3.31 14.64 -13.19
CA GLY A 256 3.53 15.79 -12.34
C GLY A 256 2.40 16.09 -11.36
N GLN A 257 1.38 15.26 -11.32
CA GLN A 257 0.29 15.30 -10.36
C GLN A 257 0.48 14.25 -9.26
N MET A 258 0.05 14.58 -8.08
CA MET A 258 0.01 13.70 -6.91
C MET A 258 -1.44 13.50 -6.48
N TYR A 259 -1.83 12.25 -6.35
CA TYR A 259 -3.16 11.83 -5.91
C TYR A 259 -3.06 11.20 -4.53
N MET A 260 -3.89 11.66 -3.60
CA MET A 260 -3.88 11.25 -2.20
C MET A 260 -5.20 10.59 -1.85
N ALA A 261 -5.15 9.34 -1.38
CA ALA A 261 -6.28 8.71 -0.70
C ALA A 261 -6.40 9.28 0.71
N THR A 262 -7.60 9.64 1.13
CA THR A 262 -7.85 10.25 2.45
C THR A 262 -8.98 9.55 3.19
N LEU A 263 -9.02 9.69 4.51
CA LEU A 263 -10.10 9.08 5.31
C LEU A 263 -11.43 9.83 5.22
N PHE A 264 -11.40 11.16 4.95
CA PHE A 264 -12.61 11.98 5.09
C PHE A 264 -12.88 12.93 3.92
N GLU A 265 -11.89 13.13 3.04
CA GLU A 265 -11.95 14.15 1.98
C GLU A 265 -11.88 13.51 0.58
N GLY A 266 -12.16 12.20 0.47
CA GLY A 266 -12.10 11.49 -0.80
C GLY A 266 -10.68 11.38 -1.37
N ILE A 267 -10.57 11.39 -2.69
CA ILE A 267 -9.30 11.47 -3.39
C ILE A 267 -8.96 12.94 -3.64
N GLN A 268 -7.83 13.38 -3.10
CA GLN A 268 -7.33 14.74 -3.27
C GLN A 268 -6.21 14.77 -4.31
N GLN A 269 -6.11 15.87 -5.04
CA GLN A 269 -5.09 16.07 -6.07
C GLN A 269 -4.30 17.35 -5.79
N MET A 270 -3.01 17.32 -6.10
CA MET A 270 -2.13 18.50 -6.10
C MET A 270 -0.99 18.33 -7.09
N ASP A 271 -0.36 19.44 -7.49
CA ASP A 271 0.91 19.38 -8.22
C ASP A 271 1.99 18.71 -7.38
N LEU A 272 2.86 17.93 -8.02
CA LEU A 272 4.00 17.31 -7.36
C LEU A 272 4.94 18.41 -6.84
N PRO A 273 5.30 18.43 -5.54
CA PRO A 273 6.09 19.51 -4.95
C PRO A 273 7.57 19.52 -5.38
#